data_aaddb0aaf94022b014ba11ad9962f361
#
_entry.id   aaddb0aaf94022b014ba11ad9962f361
#
_cell.length_a   1.000
_cell.length_b   1.000
_cell.length_c   1.000
_cell.angle_alpha   90.00
_cell.angle_beta   90.00
_cell.angle_gamma   90.00
#
_symmetry.space_group_name_H-M   'P 1'
#
loop_
_entity.id
_entity.type
_entity.pdbx_description
1 polymer ?
#
loop_
_entity_poly.entity_id
_entity_poly.type
_entity_poly.pdbx_seq_one_letter_code
_entity_poly.pdbx_strand_id
1 'polypeptide(L)'
;MENTIVRAENYNAYFGDNHVVKDVNISINKNEVIAVMGPSGCGKTTFLRGINRMHELIPNATAKGKILLDGENVYDMNAIYVRSKIGMVFQRPNPFPNLSIYENVIAGYLLNGIKVSKADKDVIVEKSLTSAALWKEVKDSLHKKGTFLSGGQQQRLCIARAIAMQPELILFDEPTSALDPISTSSVETLFHELKANYTLIIVTHNMQQAARVSDRTAFFYMGELVEFDDTKQMFTAPADQRTQNYITGRFS
;
A
#
# COMPACT_ATOMS: atom_id res chain seq x y z
N MET A 1 9.73 -7.81 20.19
CA MET A 1 9.16 -8.63 19.11
C MET A 1 7.63 -8.59 19.04
N GLU A 2 6.95 -8.15 20.09
CA GLU A 2 5.47 -8.19 20.18
C GLU A 2 4.71 -7.18 19.27
N ASN A 3 5.37 -6.25 18.61
CA ASN A 3 4.70 -5.23 17.81
C ASN A 3 4.98 -5.29 16.29
N THR A 4 5.82 -6.23 15.84
CA THR A 4 6.20 -6.33 14.41
C THR A 4 5.11 -7.05 13.61
N ILE A 5 4.55 -6.39 12.59
CA ILE A 5 3.56 -6.99 11.70
C ILE A 5 4.18 -7.60 10.44
N VAL A 6 5.17 -6.91 9.84
CA VAL A 6 5.88 -7.41 8.66
C VAL A 6 7.37 -7.45 8.93
N ARG A 7 8.00 -8.56 8.56
CA ARG A 7 9.45 -8.70 8.59
C ARG A 7 9.95 -9.38 7.33
N ALA A 8 10.82 -8.72 6.60
CA ALA A 8 11.54 -9.34 5.50
C ALA A 8 12.93 -9.79 6.01
N GLU A 9 13.33 -11.01 5.62
CA GLU A 9 14.59 -11.63 5.96
C GLU A 9 15.28 -12.13 4.69
N ASN A 10 16.38 -11.46 4.32
CA ASN A 10 17.16 -11.74 3.10
C ASN A 10 16.26 -11.90 1.88
N TYR A 11 15.25 -10.99 1.77
CA TYR A 11 14.28 -11.06 0.70
C TYR A 11 14.89 -10.62 -0.63
N ASN A 12 14.75 -11.46 -1.64
CA ASN A 12 15.25 -11.27 -2.99
C ASN A 12 14.09 -11.49 -3.98
N ALA A 13 14.00 -10.66 -5.03
CA ALA A 13 13.02 -10.84 -6.08
C ALA A 13 13.65 -10.69 -7.47
N TYR A 14 13.18 -11.53 -8.39
CA TYR A 14 13.74 -11.67 -9.74
C TYR A 14 12.64 -11.62 -10.80
N PHE A 15 13.01 -11.18 -12.00
CA PHE A 15 12.26 -11.38 -13.25
C PHE A 15 13.17 -12.11 -14.23
N GLY A 16 12.97 -13.42 -14.43
CA GLY A 16 13.95 -14.28 -15.09
C GLY A 16 15.29 -14.20 -14.37
N ASP A 17 16.34 -13.84 -15.09
CA ASP A 17 17.70 -13.67 -14.53
C ASP A 17 17.95 -12.29 -13.92
N ASN A 18 17.01 -11.35 -14.08
CA ASN A 18 17.19 -10.00 -13.56
C ASN A 18 16.88 -9.93 -12.06
N HIS A 19 17.89 -9.69 -11.24
CA HIS A 19 17.82 -9.54 -9.80
C HIS A 19 17.40 -8.10 -9.43
N VAL A 20 16.13 -7.90 -9.13
CA VAL A 20 15.52 -6.57 -8.97
C VAL A 20 15.45 -6.11 -7.53
N VAL A 21 15.23 -7.02 -6.57
CA VAL A 21 15.27 -6.74 -5.13
C VAL A 21 16.31 -7.62 -4.49
N LYS A 22 17.24 -7.05 -3.71
CA LYS A 22 18.47 -7.69 -3.26
C LYS A 22 18.59 -7.64 -1.75
N ASP A 23 18.56 -8.80 -1.11
CA ASP A 23 18.84 -9.04 0.31
C ASP A 23 18.17 -8.06 1.27
N VAL A 24 16.90 -7.72 1.01
CA VAL A 24 16.16 -6.77 1.83
C VAL A 24 15.87 -7.38 3.20
N ASN A 25 16.31 -6.65 4.24
CA ASN A 25 16.05 -6.95 5.63
C ASN A 25 15.37 -5.74 6.28
N ILE A 26 14.09 -5.87 6.69
CA ILE A 26 13.30 -4.78 7.26
C ILE A 26 12.29 -5.33 8.25
N SER A 27 12.03 -4.57 9.34
CA SER A 27 10.99 -4.87 10.32
C SER A 27 10.07 -3.68 10.48
N ILE A 28 8.77 -3.89 10.30
CA ILE A 28 7.71 -2.88 10.32
C ILE A 28 6.75 -3.22 11.46
N ASN A 29 6.45 -2.24 12.30
CA ASN A 29 5.57 -2.43 13.45
C ASN A 29 4.11 -2.15 13.08
N LYS A 30 3.20 -2.64 13.93
CA LYS A 30 1.77 -2.35 13.82
C LYS A 30 1.50 -0.85 13.98
N ASN A 31 0.52 -0.36 13.24
CA ASN A 31 0.05 1.03 13.31
C ASN A 31 1.14 2.08 13.02
N GLU A 32 2.07 1.75 12.12
CA GLU A 32 3.04 2.68 11.55
C GLU A 32 2.69 3.01 10.09
N VAL A 33 3.06 4.20 9.66
CA VAL A 33 3.10 4.60 8.24
C VAL A 33 4.54 4.56 7.77
N ILE A 34 4.84 3.67 6.85
CA ILE A 34 6.17 3.52 6.26
C ILE A 34 6.15 4.08 4.83
N ALA A 35 7.01 5.06 4.54
CA ALA A 35 7.28 5.47 3.17
C ALA A 35 8.43 4.64 2.58
N VAL A 36 8.25 4.14 1.37
CA VAL A 36 9.30 3.50 0.57
C VAL A 36 9.63 4.43 -0.59
N MET A 37 10.79 5.08 -0.53
CA MET A 37 11.24 6.05 -1.53
C MET A 37 12.49 5.58 -2.28
N GLY A 38 12.80 6.24 -3.40
CA GLY A 38 13.97 5.97 -4.22
C GLY A 38 13.69 6.23 -5.71
N PRO A 39 14.71 6.18 -6.58
CA PRO A 39 14.58 6.43 -8.01
C PRO A 39 13.59 5.47 -8.69
N SER A 40 13.09 5.86 -9.87
CA SER A 40 12.25 4.98 -10.68
C SER A 40 13.02 3.71 -11.07
N GLY A 41 12.35 2.55 -11.03
CA GLY A 41 12.96 1.27 -11.39
C GLY A 41 13.87 0.64 -10.34
N CYS A 42 14.06 1.23 -9.15
CA CYS A 42 14.94 0.67 -8.11
C CYS A 42 14.34 -0.50 -7.29
N GLY A 43 13.17 -1.04 -7.66
CA GLY A 43 12.63 -2.24 -7.03
C GLY A 43 11.51 -2.01 -6.00
N LYS A 44 11.09 -0.78 -5.67
CA LYS A 44 10.07 -0.45 -4.65
C LYS A 44 8.74 -1.19 -4.84
N THR A 45 8.14 -1.04 -6.02
CA THR A 45 6.88 -1.74 -6.37
C THR A 45 7.05 -3.26 -6.36
N THR A 46 8.22 -3.76 -6.75
CA THR A 46 8.53 -5.20 -6.74
C THR A 46 8.59 -5.72 -5.29
N PHE A 47 9.26 -4.99 -4.40
CA PHE A 47 9.27 -5.30 -2.96
C PHE A 47 7.85 -5.26 -2.38
N LEU A 48 7.09 -4.17 -2.65
CA LEU A 48 5.72 -4.02 -2.19
C LEU A 48 4.83 -5.21 -2.62
N ARG A 49 4.93 -5.62 -3.89
CA ARG A 49 4.19 -6.78 -4.44
C ARG A 49 4.66 -8.13 -3.91
N GLY A 50 5.88 -8.20 -3.39
CA GLY A 50 6.37 -9.37 -2.67
C GLY A 50 5.62 -9.61 -1.37
N ILE A 51 5.30 -8.54 -0.64
CA ILE A 51 4.63 -8.61 0.66
C ILE A 51 3.24 -9.29 0.56
N ASN A 52 2.48 -9.01 -0.50
CA ASN A 52 1.15 -9.59 -0.70
C ASN A 52 1.12 -10.72 -1.74
N ARG A 53 2.28 -11.24 -2.14
CA ARG A 53 2.42 -12.30 -3.14
C ARG A 53 1.86 -11.96 -4.53
N MET A 54 1.76 -10.66 -4.87
CA MET A 54 1.39 -10.26 -6.24
C MET A 54 2.57 -10.34 -7.21
N HIS A 55 3.81 -10.37 -6.71
CA HIS A 55 5.00 -10.56 -7.55
C HIS A 55 4.93 -11.88 -8.33
N GLU A 56 4.52 -12.97 -7.69
CA GLU A 56 4.41 -14.31 -8.30
C GLU A 56 3.38 -14.44 -9.42
N LEU A 57 2.48 -13.44 -9.58
CA LEU A 57 1.51 -13.40 -10.68
C LEU A 57 2.11 -12.92 -12.01
N ILE A 58 3.33 -12.40 -11.97
CA ILE A 58 4.04 -11.91 -13.16
C ILE A 58 4.82 -13.08 -13.77
N PRO A 59 4.71 -13.32 -15.09
CA PRO A 59 5.46 -14.39 -15.74
C PRO A 59 6.96 -14.30 -15.46
N ASN A 60 7.59 -15.45 -15.16
CA ASN A 60 9.00 -15.58 -14.82
C ASN A 60 9.45 -14.81 -13.56
N ALA A 61 8.53 -14.32 -12.74
CA ALA A 61 8.87 -13.73 -11.45
C ALA A 61 9.11 -14.82 -10.41
N THR A 62 10.21 -14.69 -9.66
CA THR A 62 10.57 -15.58 -8.55
C THR A 62 11.02 -14.77 -7.34
N ALA A 63 10.93 -15.36 -6.16
CA ALA A 63 11.40 -14.75 -4.93
C ALA A 63 12.20 -15.76 -4.10
N LYS A 64 13.16 -15.26 -3.29
CA LYS A 64 13.93 -16.03 -2.31
C LYS A 64 13.98 -15.25 -1.00
N GLY A 65 14.34 -15.92 0.09
CA GLY A 65 14.27 -15.36 1.43
C GLY A 65 12.86 -15.49 2.01
N LYS A 66 12.52 -14.65 2.99
CA LYS A 66 11.24 -14.72 3.68
C LYS A 66 10.60 -13.35 3.81
N ILE A 67 9.28 -13.31 3.76
CA ILE A 67 8.47 -12.20 4.25
C ILE A 67 7.51 -12.80 5.28
N LEU A 68 7.63 -12.36 6.52
CA LEU A 68 6.79 -12.81 7.62
C LEU A 68 5.66 -11.79 7.84
N LEU A 69 4.44 -12.27 7.96
CA LEU A 69 3.26 -11.52 8.41
C LEU A 69 2.85 -12.10 9.77
N ASP A 70 2.88 -11.31 10.83
CA ASP A 70 2.68 -11.78 12.21
C ASP A 70 3.49 -13.05 12.56
N GLY A 71 4.70 -13.16 12.04
CA GLY A 71 5.65 -14.26 12.32
C GLY A 71 5.52 -15.47 11.37
N GLU A 72 4.51 -15.55 10.52
CA GLU A 72 4.35 -16.63 9.54
C GLU A 72 4.81 -16.20 8.14
N ASN A 73 5.56 -17.05 7.44
CA ASN A 73 6.04 -16.73 6.11
C ASN A 73 4.89 -16.72 5.10
N VAL A 74 4.67 -15.58 4.46
CA VAL A 74 3.57 -15.39 3.48
C VAL A 74 3.62 -16.39 2.32
N TYR A 75 4.81 -16.90 1.96
CA TYR A 75 4.97 -17.88 0.87
C TYR A 75 4.56 -19.30 1.26
N ASP A 76 4.44 -19.60 2.56
CA ASP A 76 3.95 -20.88 3.09
C ASP A 76 2.45 -20.86 3.34
N MET A 77 1.81 -19.67 3.31
CA MET A 77 0.38 -19.47 3.49
C MET A 77 -0.40 -19.64 2.19
N ASN A 78 -1.72 -19.78 2.27
CA ASN A 78 -2.60 -19.66 1.10
C ASN A 78 -2.59 -18.21 0.58
N ALA A 79 -2.35 -18.01 -0.72
CA ALA A 79 -2.25 -16.68 -1.31
C ALA A 79 -3.52 -15.84 -1.20
N ILE A 80 -4.72 -16.47 -1.25
CA ILE A 80 -6.00 -15.78 -1.07
C ILE A 80 -6.10 -15.26 0.37
N TYR A 81 -5.69 -16.07 1.35
CA TYR A 81 -5.66 -15.66 2.75
C TYR A 81 -4.71 -14.47 2.97
N VAL A 82 -3.47 -14.53 2.44
CA VAL A 82 -2.52 -13.42 2.51
C VAL A 82 -3.13 -12.14 1.93
N ARG A 83 -3.73 -12.21 0.75
CA ARG A 83 -4.36 -11.06 0.07
C ARG A 83 -5.64 -10.56 0.75
N SER A 84 -6.28 -11.35 1.58
CA SER A 84 -7.40 -10.89 2.42
C SER A 84 -6.91 -10.10 3.63
N LYS A 85 -5.71 -10.40 4.14
CA LYS A 85 -5.06 -9.73 5.26
C LYS A 85 -4.28 -8.48 4.85
N ILE A 86 -3.91 -8.37 3.58
CA ILE A 86 -3.09 -7.28 3.04
C ILE A 86 -3.84 -6.60 1.90
N GLY A 87 -4.40 -5.43 2.18
CA GLY A 87 -5.04 -4.59 1.15
C GLY A 87 -4.02 -3.98 0.20
N MET A 88 -4.43 -3.73 -1.06
CA MET A 88 -3.59 -3.07 -2.06
C MET A 88 -4.34 -1.96 -2.78
N VAL A 89 -3.72 -0.78 -2.83
CA VAL A 89 -4.19 0.37 -3.59
C VAL A 89 -3.14 0.70 -4.65
N PHE A 90 -3.56 0.73 -5.91
CA PHE A 90 -2.67 0.90 -7.06
C PHE A 90 -2.47 2.37 -7.42
N GLN A 91 -1.43 2.63 -8.19
CA GLN A 91 -1.06 3.94 -8.69
C GLN A 91 -2.19 4.61 -9.47
N ARG A 92 -2.84 3.88 -10.36
CA ARG A 92 -4.02 4.35 -11.07
C ARG A 92 -5.27 3.83 -10.39
N PRO A 93 -6.26 4.69 -10.12
CA PRO A 93 -7.54 4.23 -9.63
C PRO A 93 -8.11 3.13 -10.54
N ASN A 94 -8.54 2.04 -9.93
CA ASN A 94 -9.03 0.87 -10.65
C ASN A 94 -10.35 0.33 -10.08
N PRO A 95 -11.40 1.17 -9.98
CA PRO A 95 -12.71 0.64 -9.61
C PRO A 95 -13.15 -0.38 -10.67
N PHE A 96 -13.86 -1.41 -10.25
CA PHE A 96 -14.44 -2.37 -11.18
C PHE A 96 -15.49 -1.67 -12.05
N PRO A 97 -15.30 -1.58 -13.38
CA PRO A 97 -16.08 -0.65 -14.22
C PRO A 97 -17.56 -1.03 -14.36
N ASN A 98 -17.88 -2.31 -14.19
CA ASN A 98 -19.24 -2.82 -14.29
C ASN A 98 -19.98 -2.83 -12.95
N LEU A 99 -19.29 -2.55 -11.84
CA LEU A 99 -19.85 -2.53 -10.51
C LEU A 99 -20.23 -1.11 -10.09
N SER A 100 -21.31 -1.01 -9.31
CA SER A 100 -21.69 0.22 -8.63
C SER A 100 -20.66 0.60 -7.54
N ILE A 101 -20.79 1.81 -6.98
CA ILE A 101 -19.98 2.25 -5.84
C ILE A 101 -20.13 1.26 -4.68
N TYR A 102 -21.38 0.89 -4.36
CA TYR A 102 -21.71 -0.08 -3.34
C TYR A 102 -20.99 -1.42 -3.57
N GLU A 103 -21.17 -2.00 -4.77
CA GLU A 103 -20.58 -3.29 -5.13
C GLU A 103 -19.05 -3.24 -5.18
N ASN A 104 -18.46 -2.13 -5.58
CA ASN A 104 -17.00 -1.94 -5.52
C ASN A 104 -16.47 -2.07 -4.09
N VAL A 105 -17.14 -1.49 -3.11
CA VAL A 105 -16.72 -1.59 -1.70
C VAL A 105 -16.75 -3.03 -1.21
N ILE A 106 -17.84 -3.74 -1.47
CA ILE A 106 -18.01 -5.14 -1.01
C ILE A 106 -17.46 -6.19 -1.99
N ALA A 107 -16.73 -5.77 -3.02
CA ALA A 107 -16.23 -6.69 -4.07
C ALA A 107 -15.39 -7.84 -3.50
N GLY A 108 -14.61 -7.59 -2.44
CA GLY A 108 -13.81 -8.61 -1.77
C GLY A 108 -14.68 -9.75 -1.23
N TYR A 109 -15.83 -9.45 -0.65
CA TYR A 109 -16.77 -10.46 -0.16
C TYR A 109 -17.43 -11.22 -1.31
N LEU A 110 -17.86 -10.49 -2.35
CA LEU A 110 -18.53 -11.09 -3.51
C LEU A 110 -17.62 -12.06 -4.27
N LEU A 111 -16.39 -11.64 -4.54
CA LEU A 111 -15.41 -12.41 -5.32
C LEU A 111 -14.88 -13.64 -4.57
N ASN A 112 -14.80 -13.57 -3.24
CA ASN A 112 -14.39 -14.71 -2.41
C ASN A 112 -15.56 -15.61 -1.97
N GLY A 113 -16.79 -15.33 -2.43
CA GLY A 113 -17.97 -16.14 -2.08
C GLY A 113 -18.37 -16.07 -0.60
N ILE A 114 -17.93 -15.02 0.11
CA ILE A 114 -18.22 -14.81 1.53
C ILE A 114 -19.66 -14.32 1.66
N LYS A 115 -20.51 -15.13 2.30
CA LYS A 115 -21.90 -14.77 2.53
C LYS A 115 -22.01 -13.77 3.68
N VAL A 116 -22.53 -12.60 3.38
CA VAL A 116 -22.81 -11.52 4.34
C VAL A 116 -24.25 -11.10 4.17
N SER A 117 -24.96 -10.84 5.27
CA SER A 117 -26.34 -10.36 5.21
C SER A 117 -26.41 -8.98 4.55
N LYS A 118 -27.60 -8.58 4.04
CA LYS A 118 -27.76 -7.25 3.44
C LYS A 118 -27.48 -6.15 4.46
N ALA A 119 -27.97 -6.30 5.68
CA ALA A 119 -27.77 -5.30 6.75
C ALA A 119 -26.27 -5.13 7.08
N ASP A 120 -25.52 -6.23 7.18
CA ASP A 120 -24.08 -6.15 7.44
C ASP A 120 -23.32 -5.52 6.26
N LYS A 121 -23.73 -5.82 5.01
CA LYS A 121 -23.14 -5.16 3.82
C LYS A 121 -23.36 -3.65 3.85
N ASP A 122 -24.56 -3.20 4.21
CA ASP A 122 -24.87 -1.77 4.30
C ASP A 122 -23.98 -1.08 5.34
N VAL A 123 -23.77 -1.71 6.50
CA VAL A 123 -22.86 -1.22 7.56
C VAL A 123 -21.41 -1.19 7.06
N ILE A 124 -20.94 -2.26 6.39
CA ILE A 124 -19.58 -2.33 5.84
C ILE A 124 -19.36 -1.20 4.83
N VAL A 125 -20.32 -0.98 3.92
CA VAL A 125 -20.22 0.06 2.89
C VAL A 125 -20.16 1.45 3.51
N GLU A 126 -21.08 1.77 4.41
CA GLU A 126 -21.09 3.07 5.08
C GLU A 126 -19.81 3.31 5.86
N LYS A 127 -19.38 2.34 6.69
CA LYS A 127 -18.15 2.44 7.47
C LYS A 127 -16.93 2.63 6.57
N SER A 128 -16.79 1.83 5.52
CA SER A 128 -15.63 1.89 4.62
C SER A 128 -15.57 3.18 3.82
N LEU A 129 -16.70 3.66 3.30
CA LEU A 129 -16.77 4.93 2.59
C LEU A 129 -16.54 6.13 3.53
N THR A 130 -17.01 6.04 4.78
CA THR A 130 -16.75 7.06 5.81
C THR A 130 -15.27 7.10 6.15
N SER A 131 -14.64 5.94 6.41
CA SER A 131 -13.20 5.84 6.68
C SER A 131 -12.34 6.25 5.49
N ALA A 132 -12.86 6.21 4.26
CA ALA A 132 -12.19 6.71 3.05
C ALA A 132 -12.55 8.18 2.72
N ALA A 133 -13.18 8.91 3.66
CA ALA A 133 -13.66 10.29 3.51
C ALA A 133 -14.50 10.52 2.23
N LEU A 134 -15.28 9.50 1.80
CA LEU A 134 -16.07 9.55 0.56
C LEU A 134 -17.58 9.48 0.80
N TRP A 135 -18.02 8.99 1.96
CA TRP A 135 -19.45 8.77 2.28
C TRP A 135 -20.35 9.96 1.97
N LYS A 136 -19.97 11.15 2.47
CA LYS A 136 -20.78 12.38 2.33
C LYS A 136 -21.02 12.76 0.86
N GLU A 137 -20.12 12.39 -0.03
CA GLU A 137 -20.18 12.74 -1.46
C GLU A 137 -21.01 11.74 -2.27
N VAL A 138 -21.11 10.47 -1.80
CA VAL A 138 -21.68 9.38 -2.62
C VAL A 138 -22.88 8.68 -2.02
N LYS A 139 -23.26 8.95 -0.76
CA LYS A 139 -24.33 8.24 -0.05
C LYS A 139 -25.67 8.20 -0.80
N ASP A 140 -25.98 9.25 -1.57
CA ASP A 140 -27.22 9.36 -2.35
C ASP A 140 -27.06 8.77 -3.78
N SER A 141 -25.91 8.19 -4.10
CA SER A 141 -25.59 7.67 -5.44
C SER A 141 -24.87 6.32 -5.43
N LEU A 142 -24.99 5.53 -4.36
CA LEU A 142 -24.29 4.26 -4.16
C LEU A 142 -24.48 3.23 -5.28
N HIS A 143 -25.61 3.29 -5.99
CA HIS A 143 -25.92 2.38 -7.09
C HIS A 143 -25.44 2.88 -8.46
N LYS A 144 -24.83 4.07 -8.54
CA LYS A 144 -24.14 4.51 -9.76
C LYS A 144 -22.83 3.77 -9.92
N LYS A 145 -22.35 3.62 -11.16
CA LYS A 145 -21.05 2.98 -11.45
C LYS A 145 -19.90 3.76 -10.81
N GLY A 146 -18.92 3.05 -10.25
CA GLY A 146 -17.74 3.66 -9.66
C GLY A 146 -16.92 4.52 -10.63
N THR A 147 -17.02 4.25 -11.94
CA THR A 147 -16.34 5.00 -13.00
C THR A 147 -16.91 6.40 -13.26
N PHE A 148 -18.08 6.74 -12.72
CA PHE A 148 -18.64 8.11 -12.80
C PHE A 148 -17.97 9.09 -11.84
N LEU A 149 -17.22 8.60 -10.88
CA LEU A 149 -16.51 9.40 -9.90
C LEU A 149 -15.30 10.11 -10.54
N SER A 150 -14.91 11.26 -9.97
CA SER A 150 -13.64 11.93 -10.32
C SER A 150 -12.43 11.03 -9.96
N GLY A 151 -11.25 11.33 -10.51
CA GLY A 151 -10.04 10.54 -10.23
C GLY A 151 -9.75 10.40 -8.74
N GLY A 152 -9.80 11.49 -7.98
CA GLY A 152 -9.62 11.46 -6.53
C GLY A 152 -10.70 10.69 -5.78
N GLN A 153 -11.96 10.80 -6.22
CA GLN A 153 -13.06 10.00 -5.65
C GLN A 153 -12.89 8.50 -5.98
N GLN A 154 -12.47 8.16 -7.21
CA GLN A 154 -12.17 6.77 -7.59
C GLN A 154 -11.03 6.20 -6.73
N GLN A 155 -10.00 6.98 -6.45
CA GLN A 155 -8.91 6.53 -5.58
C GLN A 155 -9.42 6.26 -4.15
N ARG A 156 -10.22 7.17 -3.59
CA ARG A 156 -10.84 6.95 -2.27
C ARG A 156 -11.82 5.77 -2.28
N LEU A 157 -12.51 5.50 -3.39
CA LEU A 157 -13.31 4.28 -3.55
C LEU A 157 -12.43 3.01 -3.53
N CYS A 158 -11.27 3.04 -4.19
CA CYS A 158 -10.31 1.92 -4.13
C CYS A 158 -9.75 1.72 -2.72
N ILE A 159 -9.54 2.79 -1.95
CA ILE A 159 -9.17 2.71 -0.53
C ILE A 159 -10.34 2.10 0.27
N ALA A 160 -11.57 2.58 0.09
CA ALA A 160 -12.75 2.02 0.76
C ALA A 160 -12.90 0.51 0.49
N ARG A 161 -12.68 0.07 -0.76
CA ARG A 161 -12.66 -1.35 -1.14
C ARG A 161 -11.57 -2.13 -0.41
N ALA A 162 -10.37 -1.56 -0.28
CA ALA A 162 -9.26 -2.22 0.39
C ALA A 162 -9.53 -2.41 1.90
N ILE A 163 -10.07 -1.41 2.59
CA ILE A 163 -10.35 -1.47 4.03
C ILE A 163 -11.62 -2.25 4.38
N ALA A 164 -12.54 -2.45 3.44
CA ALA A 164 -13.80 -3.17 3.66
C ALA A 164 -13.58 -4.60 4.17
N MET A 165 -12.49 -5.26 3.73
CA MET A 165 -12.09 -6.60 4.18
C MET A 165 -11.41 -6.60 5.55
N GLN A 166 -11.26 -5.44 6.21
CA GLN A 166 -10.58 -5.27 7.49
C GLN A 166 -9.15 -5.87 7.48
N PRO A 167 -8.29 -5.44 6.54
CA PRO A 167 -6.94 -5.94 6.47
C PRO A 167 -6.12 -5.51 7.70
N GLU A 168 -5.00 -6.16 7.95
CA GLU A 168 -4.04 -5.78 8.99
C GLU A 168 -3.01 -4.77 8.46
N LEU A 169 -2.77 -4.81 7.15
CA LEU A 169 -1.81 -3.99 6.43
C LEU A 169 -2.43 -3.47 5.11
N ILE A 170 -2.15 -2.22 4.76
CA ILE A 170 -2.54 -1.66 3.46
C ILE A 170 -1.29 -1.19 2.73
N LEU A 171 -1.12 -1.67 1.52
CA LEU A 171 -0.05 -1.31 0.60
C LEU A 171 -0.55 -0.27 -0.39
N PHE A 172 0.20 0.81 -0.56
CA PHE A 172 -0.09 1.88 -1.51
C PHE A 172 1.07 2.02 -2.51
N ASP A 173 0.79 1.78 -3.78
CA ASP A 173 1.76 1.91 -4.87
C ASP A 173 1.54 3.26 -5.56
N GLU A 174 2.29 4.29 -5.19
CA GLU A 174 2.21 5.67 -5.70
C GLU A 174 0.77 6.25 -5.77
N PRO A 175 0.00 6.22 -4.68
CA PRO A 175 -1.45 6.40 -4.69
C PRO A 175 -1.94 7.79 -5.09
N THR A 176 -1.06 8.78 -5.17
CA THR A 176 -1.39 10.19 -5.45
C THR A 176 -0.78 10.71 -6.74
N SER A 177 0.05 9.92 -7.43
CA SER A 177 0.81 10.37 -8.61
C SER A 177 -0.06 10.81 -9.80
N ALA A 178 -1.30 10.31 -9.88
CA ALA A 178 -2.26 10.65 -10.94
C ALA A 178 -3.35 11.64 -10.47
N LEU A 179 -3.22 12.23 -9.27
CA LEU A 179 -4.22 13.09 -8.66
C LEU A 179 -3.82 14.57 -8.72
N ASP A 180 -4.83 15.43 -8.74
CA ASP A 180 -4.65 16.87 -8.55
C ASP A 180 -4.22 17.19 -7.10
N PRO A 181 -3.69 18.40 -6.83
CA PRO A 181 -3.18 18.75 -5.50
C PRO A 181 -4.23 18.67 -4.38
N ILE A 182 -5.50 18.98 -4.65
CA ILE A 182 -6.58 18.96 -3.64
C ILE A 182 -6.89 17.50 -3.29
N SER A 183 -7.04 16.65 -4.29
CA SER A 183 -7.25 15.20 -4.11
C SER A 183 -6.07 14.54 -3.40
N THR A 184 -4.83 14.95 -3.73
CA THR A 184 -3.60 14.50 -3.07
C THR A 184 -3.64 14.83 -1.58
N SER A 185 -3.92 16.08 -1.21
CA SER A 185 -4.03 16.52 0.18
C SER A 185 -5.10 15.72 0.95
N SER A 186 -6.23 15.45 0.31
CA SER A 186 -7.30 14.64 0.91
C SER A 186 -6.84 13.21 1.21
N VAL A 187 -6.09 12.58 0.32
CA VAL A 187 -5.54 11.22 0.51
C VAL A 187 -4.43 11.22 1.57
N GLU A 188 -3.59 12.26 1.63
CA GLU A 188 -2.56 12.39 2.68
C GLU A 188 -3.18 12.53 4.08
N THR A 189 -4.24 13.33 4.23
CA THR A 189 -5.00 13.43 5.49
C THR A 189 -5.57 12.06 5.89
N LEU A 190 -6.08 11.32 4.90
CA LEU A 190 -6.63 9.99 5.13
C LEU A 190 -5.58 8.99 5.66
N PHE A 191 -4.32 9.07 5.26
CA PHE A 191 -3.27 8.20 5.81
C PHE A 191 -3.10 8.38 7.33
N HIS A 192 -3.16 9.61 7.83
CA HIS A 192 -3.10 9.89 9.27
C HIS A 192 -4.29 9.31 10.03
N GLU A 193 -5.48 9.34 9.44
CA GLU A 193 -6.69 8.76 10.04
C GLU A 193 -6.64 7.22 10.03
N LEU A 194 -6.22 6.62 8.91
CA LEU A 194 -6.12 5.17 8.75
C LEU A 194 -5.08 4.54 9.66
N LYS A 195 -3.98 5.23 9.97
CA LYS A 195 -2.92 4.76 10.86
C LYS A 195 -3.45 4.31 12.23
N ALA A 196 -4.53 4.90 12.73
CA ALA A 196 -5.11 4.53 14.02
C ALA A 196 -5.54 3.04 14.08
N ASN A 197 -5.88 2.46 12.92
CA ASN A 197 -6.43 1.09 12.83
C ASN A 197 -5.61 0.16 11.94
N TYR A 198 -4.74 0.69 11.08
CA TYR A 198 -4.03 -0.07 10.05
C TYR A 198 -2.55 0.28 10.03
N THR A 199 -1.73 -0.67 9.63
CA THR A 199 -0.36 -0.39 9.21
C THR A 199 -0.36 -0.02 7.73
N LEU A 200 0.39 1.01 7.35
CA LEU A 200 0.43 1.50 5.97
C LEU A 200 1.85 1.45 5.42
N ILE A 201 2.02 0.90 4.20
CA ILE A 201 3.28 0.99 3.46
C ILE A 201 2.98 1.74 2.16
N ILE A 202 3.64 2.87 1.97
CA ILE A 202 3.38 3.80 0.86
C ILE A 202 4.63 3.91 0.00
N VAL A 203 4.59 3.38 -1.22
CA VAL A 203 5.61 3.68 -2.22
C VAL A 203 5.33 5.06 -2.79
N THR A 204 6.33 5.91 -2.80
CA THR A 204 6.26 7.23 -3.43
C THR A 204 7.62 7.67 -3.96
N HIS A 205 7.60 8.43 -5.06
CA HIS A 205 8.78 9.16 -5.54
C HIS A 205 8.77 10.64 -5.06
N ASN A 206 7.71 11.06 -4.37
CA ASN A 206 7.59 12.41 -3.82
C ASN A 206 8.15 12.46 -2.39
N MET A 207 9.37 12.98 -2.24
CA MET A 207 10.06 13.12 -0.96
C MET A 207 9.27 13.97 0.04
N GLN A 208 8.61 15.03 -0.43
CA GLN A 208 7.81 15.90 0.44
C GLN A 208 6.59 15.16 1.00
N GLN A 209 5.98 14.30 0.19
CA GLN A 209 4.90 13.44 0.66
C GLN A 209 5.42 12.46 1.73
N ALA A 210 6.51 11.75 1.46
CA ALA A 210 7.12 10.84 2.42
C ALA A 210 7.38 11.56 3.77
N ALA A 211 7.99 12.76 3.73
CA ALA A 211 8.29 13.55 4.91
C ALA A 211 7.04 13.97 5.72
N ARG A 212 5.89 14.18 5.04
CA ARG A 212 4.66 14.61 5.73
C ARG A 212 3.87 13.46 6.33
N VAL A 213 3.83 12.29 5.67
CA VAL A 213 2.85 11.25 6.00
C VAL A 213 3.41 10.06 6.75
N SER A 214 4.74 9.83 6.73
CA SER A 214 5.32 8.62 7.31
C SER A 214 6.00 8.83 8.66
N ASP A 215 5.98 7.78 9.47
CA ASP A 215 6.74 7.70 10.73
C ASP A 215 8.19 7.31 10.46
N ARG A 216 8.37 6.32 9.59
CA ARG A 216 9.69 5.84 9.17
C ARG A 216 9.76 5.78 7.66
N THR A 217 10.96 5.93 7.12
CA THR A 217 11.20 5.94 5.68
C THR A 217 12.26 4.91 5.30
N ALA A 218 11.99 4.13 4.26
CA ALA A 218 12.90 3.19 3.64
C ALA A 218 13.39 3.76 2.31
N PHE A 219 14.70 3.93 2.15
CA PHE A 219 15.31 4.37 0.91
C PHE A 219 15.86 3.19 0.13
N PHE A 220 15.33 3.00 -1.09
CA PHE A 220 15.75 1.97 -2.03
C PHE A 220 16.60 2.55 -3.15
N TYR A 221 17.71 1.85 -3.45
CA TYR A 221 18.56 2.18 -4.58
C TYR A 221 19.12 0.92 -5.23
N MET A 222 18.99 0.78 -6.55
CA MET A 222 19.51 -0.36 -7.35
C MET A 222 19.12 -1.75 -6.80
N GLY A 223 17.92 -1.86 -6.25
CA GLY A 223 17.39 -3.10 -5.68
C GLY A 223 17.70 -3.31 -4.19
N GLU A 224 18.53 -2.50 -3.60
CA GLU A 224 18.93 -2.60 -2.19
C GLU A 224 18.14 -1.65 -1.29
N LEU A 225 17.85 -2.08 -0.06
CA LEU A 225 17.43 -1.21 1.02
C LEU A 225 18.69 -0.54 1.60
N VAL A 226 18.91 0.72 1.23
CA VAL A 226 20.11 1.48 1.60
C VAL A 226 20.02 1.97 3.04
N GLU A 227 18.86 2.51 3.42
CA GLU A 227 18.63 3.09 4.74
C GLU A 227 17.17 2.92 5.15
N PHE A 228 16.92 2.67 6.44
CA PHE A 228 15.58 2.59 7.01
C PHE A 228 15.59 3.15 8.42
N ASP A 229 15.02 4.32 8.60
CA ASP A 229 15.06 5.05 9.86
C ASP A 229 13.79 5.88 10.07
N ASP A 230 13.70 6.53 11.23
CA ASP A 230 12.71 7.58 11.51
C ASP A 230 12.73 8.64 10.40
N THR A 231 11.54 9.00 9.92
CA THR A 231 11.40 9.91 8.78
C THR A 231 12.09 11.25 9.04
N LYS A 232 11.94 11.80 10.24
CA LYS A 232 12.60 13.06 10.59
C LYS A 232 14.12 12.93 10.55
N GLN A 233 14.67 11.85 11.09
CA GLN A 233 16.11 11.57 11.06
C GLN A 233 16.60 11.43 9.64
N MET A 234 15.93 10.65 8.79
CA MET A 234 16.32 10.43 7.40
C MET A 234 16.35 11.72 6.58
N PHE A 235 15.39 12.64 6.79
CA PHE A 235 15.33 13.89 6.04
C PHE A 235 16.22 15.01 6.58
N THR A 236 16.69 14.93 7.83
CA THR A 236 17.54 15.96 8.45
C THR A 236 19.01 15.58 8.53
N ALA A 237 19.30 14.32 8.81
CA ALA A 237 20.66 13.82 9.00
C ALA A 237 20.75 12.32 8.58
N PRO A 238 20.60 12.02 7.30
CA PRO A 238 20.70 10.65 6.80
C PRO A 238 22.08 10.06 7.08
N ALA A 239 22.12 8.77 7.41
CA ALA A 239 23.38 8.08 7.73
C ALA A 239 24.15 7.67 6.46
N ASP A 240 23.47 7.34 5.37
CA ASP A 240 24.10 6.95 4.10
C ASP A 240 24.21 8.13 3.13
N GLN A 241 25.40 8.27 2.53
CA GLN A 241 25.69 9.35 1.55
C GLN A 241 24.77 9.28 0.32
N ARG A 242 24.34 8.10 -0.09
CA ARG A 242 23.41 7.91 -1.24
C ARG A 242 22.04 8.49 -0.89
N THR A 243 21.56 8.29 0.33
CA THR A 243 20.32 8.90 0.84
C THR A 243 20.42 10.41 0.84
N GLN A 244 21.52 10.96 1.35
CA GLN A 244 21.78 12.41 1.37
C GLN A 244 21.80 13.01 -0.04
N ASN A 245 22.49 12.36 -0.98
CA ASN A 245 22.55 12.80 -2.36
C ASN A 245 21.17 12.79 -3.03
N TYR A 246 20.36 11.75 -2.75
CA TYR A 246 19.01 11.65 -3.28
C TYR A 246 18.11 12.78 -2.75
N ILE A 247 18.10 13.01 -1.44
CA ILE A 247 17.26 14.03 -0.79
C ILE A 247 17.65 15.44 -1.22
N THR A 248 18.97 15.70 -1.44
CA THR A 248 19.46 17.01 -1.86
C THR A 248 19.42 17.23 -3.39
N GLY A 249 18.90 16.26 -4.17
CA GLY A 249 18.85 16.35 -5.63
C GLY A 249 20.22 16.28 -6.32
N ARG A 250 21.26 15.83 -5.62
CA ARG A 250 22.63 15.65 -6.15
C ARG A 250 22.89 14.24 -6.68
N PHE A 251 21.84 13.55 -7.01
CA PHE A 251 21.88 12.19 -7.52
C PHE A 251 22.14 12.25 -9.03
N SER A 252 23.32 11.90 -9.46
CA SER A 252 23.73 11.79 -10.87
C SER A 252 24.11 10.34 -11.21
#